data_6f3151bc88b26c412593358d55ed5612
#
_entry.id   6f3151bc88b26c412593358d55ed5612
#
_cell.length_a   1.000
_cell.length_b   1.000
_cell.length_c   1.000
_cell.angle_alpha   90.00
_cell.angle_beta   90.00
_cell.angle_gamma   90.00
#
_symmetry.space_group_name_H-M   'P 1'
#
loop_
_entity.id
_entity.type
_entity.pdbx_description
1 polymer ?
#
loop_
_entity_poly.entity_id
_entity_poly.type
_entity_poly.pdbx_seq_one_letter_code
_entity_poly.pdbx_strand_id
1 'polypeptide(L)'
;MQNNSFDLIIIGAGPGGYVGAIRASQLGMNVACIEKRPTLGGTCLNVGCIPSKALLNASEHFANAASGTLGKLGISVGSVALDLKQMMQSKSDIVDTLTGGIDFLFKKNKITRLEGSATITGAGSVTIVDGKDNGDFKAAQIMIATGSHPSSLPGITIDEKHIVSSTGALSFETLPKKMVVIGAGYIGLELGTVWARLGAEVEVIEFLPRILPGMDAEIAKKFMTIAKKQGLKFRLSTAVKSAKAGDAGMSVTVCPASGGDEDTMAAVVGVVSVGRHPATDGLGLERIGVTMTPRGCIAVDARFETSIEDVYAIGDVIDGPMLAHKAE
;
A
#
# COMPACT_ATOMS: atom_id res chain seq x y z
N MET A 1 24.91 22.55 18.14
CA MET A 1 25.14 21.99 16.80
C MET A 1 24.39 20.67 16.74
N GLN A 2 23.50 20.50 15.79
CA GLN A 2 22.83 19.20 15.59
C GLN A 2 23.90 18.18 15.23
N ASN A 3 23.89 17.02 15.90
CA ASN A 3 24.82 15.95 15.57
C ASN A 3 24.36 15.32 14.24
N ASN A 4 25.06 15.58 13.14
CA ASN A 4 24.75 15.07 11.80
C ASN A 4 25.46 13.73 11.51
N SER A 5 25.97 13.04 12.52
CA SER A 5 26.68 11.76 12.38
C SER A 5 26.01 10.68 13.24
N PHE A 6 25.75 9.52 12.62
CA PHE A 6 25.03 8.39 13.19
C PHE A 6 25.79 7.08 12.98
N ASP A 7 25.52 6.07 13.78
CA ASP A 7 25.98 4.70 13.51
C ASP A 7 25.16 4.09 12.37
N LEU A 8 23.84 4.37 12.34
CA LEU A 8 22.94 3.88 11.30
C LEU A 8 21.97 4.96 10.88
N ILE A 9 21.86 5.21 9.57
CA ILE A 9 20.77 5.96 8.96
C ILE A 9 19.84 4.99 8.24
N ILE A 10 18.53 5.04 8.56
CA ILE A 10 17.48 4.27 7.90
C ILE A 10 16.67 5.20 7.01
N ILE A 11 16.50 4.84 5.74
CA ILE A 11 15.71 5.60 4.78
C ILE A 11 14.35 4.92 4.59
N GLY A 12 13.29 5.56 5.08
CA GLY A 12 11.92 5.06 5.10
C GLY A 12 11.51 4.50 6.46
N ALA A 13 10.41 5.01 7.02
CA ALA A 13 9.85 4.60 8.31
C ALA A 13 8.64 3.68 8.16
N GLY A 14 8.61 2.82 7.12
CA GLY A 14 7.68 1.70 7.00
C GLY A 14 8.00 0.58 8.00
N PRO A 15 7.25 -0.55 7.96
CA PRO A 15 7.44 -1.67 8.90
C PRO A 15 8.89 -2.09 9.09
N GLY A 16 9.63 -2.37 8.03
CA GLY A 16 11.06 -2.68 8.14
C GLY A 16 11.90 -1.55 8.76
N GLY A 17 11.61 -0.30 8.35
CA GLY A 17 12.38 0.86 8.81
C GLY A 17 12.16 1.17 10.29
N TYR A 18 10.91 1.27 10.77
CA TYR A 18 10.70 1.60 12.18
C TYR A 18 11.06 0.45 13.11
N VAL A 19 10.83 -0.81 12.72
CA VAL A 19 11.25 -1.97 13.53
C VAL A 19 12.78 -2.04 13.60
N GLY A 20 13.46 -1.89 12.44
CA GLY A 20 14.92 -1.85 12.38
C GLY A 20 15.51 -0.71 13.22
N ALA A 21 14.93 0.49 13.15
CA ALA A 21 15.37 1.63 13.94
C ALA A 21 15.26 1.38 15.46
N ILE A 22 14.12 0.85 15.90
CA ILE A 22 13.90 0.52 17.31
C ILE A 22 14.89 -0.55 17.76
N ARG A 23 15.08 -1.60 16.95
CA ARG A 23 15.98 -2.70 17.30
C ARG A 23 17.45 -2.25 17.37
N ALA A 24 17.91 -1.50 16.37
CA ALA A 24 19.29 -0.96 16.35
C ALA A 24 19.56 -0.06 17.57
N SER A 25 18.61 0.83 17.89
CA SER A 25 18.74 1.69 19.08
C SER A 25 18.77 0.89 20.39
N GLN A 26 17.96 -0.18 20.52
CA GLN A 26 18.01 -1.09 21.69
C GLN A 26 19.34 -1.83 21.83
N LEU A 27 20.07 -2.00 20.73
CA LEU A 27 21.42 -2.55 20.69
C LEU A 27 22.52 -1.51 20.98
N GLY A 28 22.13 -0.26 21.28
CA GLY A 28 23.05 0.79 21.68
C GLY A 28 23.56 1.69 20.54
N MET A 29 23.06 1.51 19.31
CA MET A 29 23.44 2.35 18.18
C MET A 29 22.79 3.73 18.26
N ASN A 30 23.51 4.76 17.78
CA ASN A 30 22.97 6.09 17.50
C ASN A 30 22.27 6.07 16.13
N VAL A 31 20.93 6.10 16.12
CA VAL A 31 20.12 5.86 14.92
C VAL A 31 19.35 7.09 14.48
N ALA A 32 19.40 7.41 13.18
CA ALA A 32 18.45 8.30 12.53
C ALA A 32 17.54 7.51 11.57
N CYS A 33 16.28 7.93 11.50
CA CYS A 33 15.32 7.40 10.53
C CYS A 33 14.71 8.57 9.73
N ILE A 34 14.86 8.52 8.41
CA ILE A 34 14.38 9.55 7.48
C ILE A 34 13.05 9.12 6.89
N GLU A 35 12.02 9.98 6.98
CA GLU A 35 10.71 9.72 6.41
C GLU A 35 10.20 10.98 5.69
N LYS A 36 9.74 10.81 4.44
CA LYS A 36 9.19 11.92 3.65
C LYS A 36 7.75 12.29 4.02
N ARG A 37 7.01 11.37 4.65
CA ARG A 37 5.64 11.62 5.13
C ARG A 37 5.68 12.33 6.48
N PRO A 38 4.63 13.11 6.79
CA PRO A 38 4.50 13.74 8.11
C PRO A 38 4.26 12.73 9.24
N THR A 39 3.95 11.47 8.93
CA THR A 39 3.67 10.39 9.90
C THR A 39 4.55 9.17 9.62
N LEU A 40 5.00 8.52 10.68
CA LEU A 40 5.73 7.24 10.61
C LEU A 40 4.78 6.07 10.28
N GLY A 41 5.32 4.86 10.06
CA GLY A 41 4.55 3.65 9.79
C GLY A 41 4.43 3.28 8.30
N GLY A 42 4.90 4.14 7.40
CA GLY A 42 4.95 3.90 5.95
C GLY A 42 3.58 3.56 5.33
N THR A 43 3.60 2.82 4.24
CA THR A 43 2.38 2.43 3.52
C THR A 43 1.43 1.60 4.38
N CYS A 44 1.93 0.62 5.12
CA CYS A 44 1.09 -0.32 5.88
C CYS A 44 0.18 0.40 6.88
N LEU A 45 0.73 1.31 7.70
CA LEU A 45 -0.06 1.98 8.72
C LEU A 45 -0.92 3.11 8.15
N ASN A 46 -0.40 3.87 7.18
CA ASN A 46 -1.06 5.10 6.74
C ASN A 46 -2.09 4.87 5.62
N VAL A 47 -1.76 4.06 4.61
CA VAL A 47 -2.53 3.94 3.35
C VAL A 47 -2.58 2.50 2.82
N GLY A 48 -2.45 1.52 3.69
CA GLY A 48 -2.41 0.10 3.31
C GLY A 48 -3.14 -0.80 4.30
N CYS A 49 -2.38 -1.64 5.02
CA CYS A 49 -2.92 -2.71 5.86
C CYS A 49 -3.93 -2.21 6.90
N ILE A 50 -3.56 -1.21 7.69
CA ILE A 50 -4.37 -0.75 8.82
C ILE A 50 -5.68 -0.13 8.36
N PRO A 51 -5.70 0.91 7.50
CA PRO A 51 -6.97 1.47 7.04
C PRO A 51 -7.83 0.47 6.27
N SER A 52 -7.22 -0.45 5.50
CA SER A 52 -7.94 -1.51 4.79
C SER A 52 -8.66 -2.44 5.78
N LYS A 53 -7.97 -2.93 6.83
CA LYS A 53 -8.56 -3.81 7.84
C LYS A 53 -9.60 -3.11 8.71
N ALA A 54 -9.40 -1.83 9.00
CA ALA A 54 -10.40 -1.01 9.69
C ALA A 54 -11.72 -0.93 8.90
N LEU A 55 -11.63 -0.65 7.59
CA LEU A 55 -12.81 -0.60 6.70
C LEU A 55 -13.42 -1.98 6.45
N LEU A 56 -12.61 -3.05 6.31
CA LEU A 56 -13.11 -4.41 6.19
C LEU A 56 -13.93 -4.80 7.41
N ASN A 57 -13.42 -4.53 8.62
CA ASN A 57 -14.14 -4.81 9.86
C ASN A 57 -15.45 -4.01 9.97
N ALA A 58 -15.39 -2.68 9.73
CA ALA A 58 -16.56 -1.83 9.81
C ALA A 58 -17.63 -2.21 8.78
N SER A 59 -17.23 -2.47 7.52
CA SER A 59 -18.14 -2.89 6.45
C SER A 59 -18.76 -4.26 6.71
N GLU A 60 -18.05 -5.17 7.39
CA GLU A 60 -18.61 -6.47 7.79
C GLU A 60 -19.71 -6.33 8.83
N HIS A 61 -19.49 -5.50 9.87
CA HIS A 61 -20.52 -5.20 10.86
C HIS A 61 -21.77 -4.59 10.20
N PHE A 62 -21.59 -3.63 9.31
CA PHE A 62 -22.68 -3.04 8.54
C PHE A 62 -23.45 -4.09 7.72
N ALA A 63 -22.73 -4.92 6.94
CA ALA A 63 -23.35 -5.95 6.10
C ALA A 63 -24.10 -7.00 6.93
N ASN A 64 -23.55 -7.44 8.06
CA ASN A 64 -24.19 -8.40 8.96
C ASN A 64 -25.47 -7.83 9.58
N ALA A 65 -25.46 -6.56 9.97
CA ALA A 65 -26.64 -5.88 10.50
C ALA A 65 -27.72 -5.69 9.42
N ALA A 66 -27.33 -5.21 8.23
CA ALA A 66 -28.23 -4.91 7.13
C ALA A 66 -28.87 -6.16 6.48
N SER A 67 -28.13 -7.28 6.42
CA SER A 67 -28.60 -8.53 5.79
C SER A 67 -29.55 -9.37 6.65
N GLY A 68 -29.78 -8.98 7.90
CA GLY A 68 -30.56 -9.80 8.84
C GLY A 68 -29.83 -11.07 9.32
N THR A 69 -28.56 -11.24 9.00
CA THR A 69 -27.75 -12.41 9.42
C THR A 69 -27.71 -12.54 10.96
N LEU A 70 -27.72 -11.42 11.67
CA LEU A 70 -27.72 -11.38 13.13
C LEU A 70 -29.00 -11.99 13.74
N GLY A 71 -30.12 -11.96 13.03
CA GLY A 71 -31.36 -12.60 13.44
C GLY A 71 -31.23 -14.11 13.64
N LYS A 72 -30.36 -14.77 12.87
CA LYS A 72 -30.07 -16.21 13.06
C LYS A 72 -29.34 -16.50 14.37
N LEU A 73 -28.73 -15.49 14.96
CA LEU A 73 -28.06 -15.55 16.26
C LEU A 73 -28.95 -15.06 17.41
N GLY A 74 -30.25 -14.76 17.13
CA GLY A 74 -31.18 -14.23 18.11
C GLY A 74 -31.02 -12.71 18.37
N ILE A 75 -30.26 -12.00 17.54
CA ILE A 75 -30.02 -10.56 17.69
C ILE A 75 -30.93 -9.80 16.73
N SER A 76 -31.89 -9.04 17.27
CA SER A 76 -32.77 -8.18 16.51
C SER A 76 -32.12 -6.81 16.29
N VAL A 77 -32.05 -6.36 15.03
CA VAL A 77 -31.52 -5.05 14.64
C VAL A 77 -32.67 -4.28 13.98
N GLY A 78 -32.86 -3.03 14.37
CA GLY A 78 -33.83 -2.13 13.75
C GLY A 78 -33.35 -1.63 12.37
N SER A 79 -33.69 -0.40 12.02
CA SER A 79 -33.19 0.21 10.78
C SER A 79 -31.68 0.41 10.83
N VAL A 80 -31.00 0.02 9.75
CA VAL A 80 -29.56 0.21 9.61
C VAL A 80 -29.29 1.28 8.56
N ALA A 81 -28.50 2.28 8.92
CA ALA A 81 -28.08 3.35 8.01
C ALA A 81 -26.55 3.46 8.04
N LEU A 82 -25.96 3.80 6.89
CA LEU A 82 -24.52 4.06 6.80
C LEU A 82 -24.26 5.55 7.02
N ASP A 83 -23.44 5.89 8.02
CA ASP A 83 -22.75 7.16 8.10
C ASP A 83 -21.29 6.95 7.63
N LEU A 84 -21.07 7.15 6.33
CA LEU A 84 -19.76 6.96 5.72
C LEU A 84 -18.72 7.90 6.32
N LYS A 85 -19.10 9.15 6.60
CA LYS A 85 -18.19 10.15 7.17
C LYS A 85 -17.66 9.69 8.54
N GLN A 86 -18.55 9.19 9.41
CA GLN A 86 -18.17 8.66 10.71
C GLN A 86 -17.31 7.39 10.60
N MET A 87 -17.63 6.49 9.64
CA MET A 87 -16.82 5.29 9.38
C MET A 87 -15.40 5.67 8.93
N MET A 88 -15.26 6.65 8.04
CA MET A 88 -13.96 7.15 7.59
C MET A 88 -13.18 7.85 8.70
N GLN A 89 -13.88 8.58 9.59
CA GLN A 89 -13.24 9.17 10.78
C GLN A 89 -12.71 8.08 11.72
N SER A 90 -13.51 7.06 12.02
CA SER A 90 -13.07 5.93 12.84
C SER A 90 -11.84 5.21 12.28
N LYS A 91 -11.80 5.03 10.95
CA LYS A 91 -10.60 4.51 10.27
C LYS A 91 -9.38 5.41 10.50
N SER A 92 -9.56 6.74 10.38
CA SER A 92 -8.47 7.71 10.57
C SER A 92 -7.98 7.73 12.02
N ASP A 93 -8.87 7.68 12.99
CA ASP A 93 -8.52 7.61 14.42
C ASP A 93 -7.67 6.38 14.76
N ILE A 94 -7.96 5.24 14.12
CA ILE A 94 -7.14 4.02 14.25
C ILE A 94 -5.74 4.23 13.68
N VAL A 95 -5.63 4.83 12.49
CA VAL A 95 -4.34 5.15 11.85
C VAL A 95 -3.55 6.11 12.73
N ASP A 96 -4.16 7.18 13.21
CA ASP A 96 -3.51 8.19 14.05
C ASP A 96 -3.02 7.59 15.38
N THR A 97 -3.80 6.72 16.00
CA THR A 97 -3.41 6.00 17.21
C THR A 97 -2.15 5.17 16.99
N LEU A 98 -2.10 4.40 15.89
CA LEU A 98 -0.98 3.51 15.62
C LEU A 98 0.27 4.26 15.16
N THR A 99 0.13 5.27 14.31
CA THR A 99 1.28 6.10 13.88
C THR A 99 1.84 6.92 15.05
N GLY A 100 0.98 7.46 15.92
CA GLY A 100 1.37 8.10 17.18
C GLY A 100 2.10 7.14 18.12
N GLY A 101 1.72 5.85 18.14
CA GLY A 101 2.44 4.81 18.87
C GLY A 101 3.87 4.62 18.41
N ILE A 102 4.13 4.69 17.09
CA ILE A 102 5.49 4.63 16.54
C ILE A 102 6.31 5.88 16.92
N ASP A 103 5.71 7.08 16.85
CA ASP A 103 6.35 8.31 17.33
C ASP A 103 6.76 8.22 18.81
N PHE A 104 5.89 7.66 19.64
CA PHE A 104 6.21 7.42 21.05
C PHE A 104 7.38 6.46 21.23
N LEU A 105 7.41 5.37 20.46
CA LEU A 105 8.50 4.38 20.49
C LEU A 105 9.82 4.98 20.01
N PHE A 106 9.82 5.84 19.00
CA PHE A 106 11.01 6.56 18.55
C PHE A 106 11.57 7.45 19.66
N LYS A 107 10.72 8.25 20.32
CA LYS A 107 11.10 9.09 21.46
C LYS A 107 11.65 8.26 22.62
N LYS A 108 10.97 7.16 22.97
CA LYS A 108 11.38 6.26 24.07
C LYS A 108 12.74 5.64 23.82
N ASN A 109 13.04 5.27 22.59
CA ASN A 109 14.30 4.67 22.18
C ASN A 109 15.35 5.70 21.70
N LYS A 110 15.08 7.01 21.82
CA LYS A 110 15.99 8.11 21.43
C LYS A 110 16.43 8.07 19.97
N ILE A 111 15.56 7.59 19.08
CA ILE A 111 15.80 7.57 17.64
C ILE A 111 15.58 8.98 17.10
N THR A 112 16.54 9.50 16.35
CA THR A 112 16.42 10.79 15.66
C THR A 112 15.51 10.61 14.45
N ARG A 113 14.32 11.26 14.47
CA ARG A 113 13.45 11.34 13.31
C ARG A 113 13.88 12.53 12.46
N LEU A 114 14.08 12.30 11.15
CA LEU A 114 14.37 13.33 10.16
C LEU A 114 13.26 13.33 9.09
N GLU A 115 12.73 14.50 8.76
CA GLU A 115 11.63 14.65 7.82
C GLU A 115 12.14 15.23 6.50
N GLY A 116 11.98 14.47 5.40
CA GLY A 116 12.32 14.87 4.04
C GLY A 116 12.63 13.69 3.13
N SER A 117 12.98 14.01 1.90
CA SER A 117 13.37 13.04 0.86
C SER A 117 14.88 12.82 0.91
N ALA A 118 15.31 11.57 1.10
CA ALA A 118 16.73 11.21 1.21
C ALA A 118 17.31 10.80 -0.14
N THR A 119 18.53 11.23 -0.41
CA THR A 119 19.38 10.75 -1.51
C THR A 119 20.73 10.33 -0.96
N ILE A 120 21.18 9.12 -1.30
CA ILE A 120 22.53 8.62 -0.93
C ILE A 120 23.52 9.27 -1.89
N THR A 121 24.45 10.05 -1.34
CA THR A 121 25.42 10.85 -2.12
C THR A 121 26.81 10.25 -2.17
N GLY A 122 27.05 9.20 -1.37
CA GLY A 122 28.29 8.45 -1.28
C GLY A 122 28.25 7.42 -0.16
N ALA A 123 29.30 6.61 -0.02
CA ALA A 123 29.43 5.70 1.10
C ALA A 123 29.31 6.47 2.43
N GLY A 124 28.39 6.08 3.28
CA GLY A 124 28.11 6.73 4.55
C GLY A 124 27.60 8.17 4.45
N SER A 125 27.03 8.61 3.32
CA SER A 125 26.59 10.00 3.11
C SER A 125 25.18 10.06 2.56
N VAL A 126 24.30 10.81 3.23
CA VAL A 126 22.91 11.02 2.82
C VAL A 126 22.59 12.50 2.85
N THR A 127 21.97 13.00 1.77
CA THR A 127 21.43 14.36 1.71
C THR A 127 19.93 14.31 1.80
N ILE A 128 19.32 15.16 2.63
CA ILE A 128 17.87 15.32 2.76
C ILE A 128 17.45 16.62 2.10
N VAL A 129 16.39 16.53 1.28
CA VAL A 129 15.73 17.67 0.62
C VAL A 129 14.22 17.58 0.79
N ASP A 130 13.51 18.65 0.48
CA ASP A 130 12.04 18.74 0.45
C ASP A 130 11.38 18.35 1.78
N GLY A 131 11.99 18.72 2.91
CA GLY A 131 11.48 18.45 4.25
C GLY A 131 11.83 19.53 5.25
N LYS A 132 11.60 19.23 6.52
CA LYS A 132 11.97 20.13 7.64
C LYS A 132 13.45 20.02 7.99
N ASP A 133 14.07 18.87 7.74
CA ASP A 133 15.41 18.55 8.16
C ASP A 133 16.39 18.48 6.97
N ASN A 134 16.31 19.48 6.08
CA ASN A 134 17.18 19.55 4.91
C ASN A 134 18.66 19.70 5.33
N GLY A 135 19.55 18.95 4.69
CA GLY A 135 20.98 19.00 4.96
C GLY A 135 21.71 17.71 4.66
N ASP A 136 23.01 17.71 4.96
CA ASP A 136 23.89 16.57 4.77
C ASP A 136 24.14 15.84 6.08
N PHE A 137 24.05 14.51 6.03
CA PHE A 137 24.20 13.61 7.17
C PHE A 137 25.21 12.51 6.86
N LYS A 138 25.87 12.01 7.91
CA LYS A 138 26.85 10.93 7.84
C LYS A 138 26.40 9.75 8.68
N ALA A 139 26.70 8.55 8.21
CA ALA A 139 26.47 7.32 8.97
C ALA A 139 27.58 6.31 8.70
N ALA A 140 27.89 5.49 9.69
CA ALA A 140 28.72 4.31 9.46
C ALA A 140 28.03 3.31 8.53
N GLN A 141 26.71 3.15 8.69
CA GLN A 141 25.87 2.23 7.90
C GLN A 141 24.60 2.92 7.41
N ILE A 142 24.13 2.52 6.22
CA ILE A 142 22.87 2.98 5.64
C ILE A 142 21.94 1.78 5.40
N MET A 143 20.67 1.85 5.81
CA MET A 143 19.65 0.86 5.52
C MET A 143 18.52 1.47 4.70
N ILE A 144 18.30 0.93 3.49
CA ILE A 144 17.23 1.34 2.58
C ILE A 144 15.99 0.52 2.88
N ALA A 145 14.90 1.19 3.34
CA ALA A 145 13.62 0.59 3.70
C ALA A 145 12.45 1.39 3.12
N THR A 146 12.64 1.94 1.91
CA THR A 146 11.71 2.87 1.25
C THR A 146 10.42 2.22 0.75
N GLY A 147 10.36 0.88 0.74
CA GLY A 147 9.15 0.15 0.42
C GLY A 147 8.80 0.14 -1.06
N SER A 148 7.54 0.35 -1.40
CA SER A 148 7.00 0.23 -2.75
C SER A 148 5.89 1.23 -3.04
N HIS A 149 5.59 1.42 -4.33
CA HIS A 149 4.48 2.22 -4.84
C HIS A 149 3.46 1.35 -5.60
N PRO A 150 2.16 1.72 -5.65
CA PRO A 150 1.20 1.08 -6.52
C PRO A 150 1.65 1.13 -7.98
N SER A 151 1.52 0.01 -8.70
CA SER A 151 1.76 -0.04 -10.14
C SER A 151 0.52 0.40 -10.91
N SER A 152 0.73 0.99 -12.10
CA SER A 152 -0.31 1.25 -13.08
C SER A 152 -0.11 0.39 -14.32
N LEU A 153 -1.10 0.40 -15.21
CA LEU A 153 -0.98 -0.18 -16.55
C LEU A 153 -0.54 0.90 -17.55
N PRO A 154 0.20 0.52 -18.61
CA PRO A 154 0.55 1.45 -19.67
C PRO A 154 -0.70 2.15 -20.24
N GLY A 155 -0.63 3.47 -20.38
CA GLY A 155 -1.73 4.29 -20.91
C GLY A 155 -2.88 4.56 -19.91
N ILE A 156 -2.77 4.14 -18.65
CA ILE A 156 -3.72 4.47 -17.60
C ILE A 156 -3.09 5.46 -16.62
N THR A 157 -3.64 6.66 -16.57
CA THR A 157 -3.22 7.69 -15.60
C THR A 157 -4.10 7.60 -14.36
N ILE A 158 -3.48 7.40 -13.20
CA ILE A 158 -4.13 7.48 -11.90
C ILE A 158 -4.23 8.97 -11.53
N ASP A 159 -5.45 9.48 -11.40
CA ASP A 159 -5.74 10.87 -11.05
C ASP A 159 -6.18 11.04 -9.59
N GLU A 160 -6.29 9.94 -8.86
CA GLU A 160 -6.79 9.82 -7.48
C GLU A 160 -8.19 10.44 -7.26
N LYS A 161 -8.96 10.58 -8.34
CA LYS A 161 -10.34 11.11 -8.33
C LYS A 161 -11.32 10.14 -8.97
N HIS A 162 -11.14 9.80 -10.24
CA HIS A 162 -11.99 8.87 -10.98
C HIS A 162 -11.25 7.56 -11.29
N ILE A 163 -9.94 7.63 -11.45
CA ILE A 163 -9.06 6.47 -11.57
C ILE A 163 -8.09 6.55 -10.39
N VAL A 164 -8.30 5.70 -9.40
CA VAL A 164 -7.57 5.78 -8.13
C VAL A 164 -6.64 4.58 -7.95
N SER A 165 -5.60 4.77 -7.17
CA SER A 165 -4.83 3.69 -6.59
C SER A 165 -5.55 3.09 -5.37
N SER A 166 -4.90 2.11 -4.71
CA SER A 166 -5.37 1.62 -3.41
C SER A 166 -5.44 2.73 -2.35
N THR A 167 -4.62 3.78 -2.47
CA THR A 167 -4.64 4.93 -1.55
C THR A 167 -5.93 5.73 -1.69
N GLY A 168 -6.32 6.11 -2.90
CA GLY A 168 -7.58 6.83 -3.13
C GLY A 168 -8.81 5.99 -2.77
N ALA A 169 -8.76 4.68 -3.04
CA ALA A 169 -9.86 3.78 -2.69
C ALA A 169 -10.07 3.62 -1.17
N LEU A 170 -9.11 3.99 -0.33
CA LEU A 170 -9.23 4.05 1.13
C LEU A 170 -9.75 5.41 1.63
N SER A 171 -10.05 6.36 0.72
CA SER A 171 -10.31 7.76 1.08
C SER A 171 -11.56 8.34 0.41
N PHE A 172 -12.49 7.52 -0.09
CA PHE A 172 -13.71 8.02 -0.71
C PHE A 172 -14.59 8.77 0.31
N GLU A 173 -14.99 9.97 -0.07
CA GLU A 173 -15.89 10.80 0.73
C GLU A 173 -17.37 10.45 0.53
N THR A 174 -17.68 9.80 -0.60
CA THR A 174 -19.02 9.36 -0.95
C THR A 174 -19.01 7.91 -1.42
N LEU A 175 -20.07 7.18 -1.13
CA LEU A 175 -20.22 5.80 -1.60
C LEU A 175 -20.38 5.78 -3.13
N PRO A 176 -19.44 5.18 -3.89
CA PRO A 176 -19.58 5.09 -5.34
C PRO A 176 -20.72 4.14 -5.72
N LYS A 177 -21.64 4.58 -6.58
CA LYS A 177 -22.74 3.72 -7.05
C LYS A 177 -22.22 2.52 -7.84
N LYS A 178 -21.21 2.73 -8.68
CA LYS A 178 -20.59 1.70 -9.51
C LYS A 178 -19.07 1.86 -9.51
N MET A 179 -18.36 0.78 -9.21
CA MET A 179 -16.91 0.74 -9.12
C MET A 179 -16.34 -0.40 -9.97
N VAL A 180 -15.30 -0.12 -10.71
CA VAL A 180 -14.49 -1.13 -11.40
C VAL A 180 -13.18 -1.31 -10.65
N VAL A 181 -12.81 -2.56 -10.38
CA VAL A 181 -11.51 -2.93 -9.81
C VAL A 181 -10.67 -3.60 -10.89
N ILE A 182 -9.52 -3.04 -11.22
CA ILE A 182 -8.59 -3.58 -12.20
C ILE A 182 -7.49 -4.35 -11.45
N GLY A 183 -7.53 -5.67 -11.57
CA GLY A 183 -6.67 -6.62 -10.85
C GLY A 183 -7.36 -7.32 -9.69
N ALA A 184 -7.37 -8.65 -9.73
CA ALA A 184 -7.97 -9.52 -8.71
C ALA A 184 -6.92 -10.10 -7.72
N GLY A 185 -5.91 -9.31 -7.38
CA GLY A 185 -5.01 -9.55 -6.26
C GLY A 185 -5.69 -9.25 -4.92
N TYR A 186 -5.00 -9.54 -3.79
CA TYR A 186 -5.56 -9.34 -2.45
C TYR A 186 -6.00 -7.88 -2.19
N ILE A 187 -5.24 -6.88 -2.64
CA ILE A 187 -5.58 -5.46 -2.45
C ILE A 187 -6.90 -5.11 -3.15
N GLY A 188 -7.04 -5.46 -4.43
CA GLY A 188 -8.25 -5.18 -5.20
C GLY A 188 -9.47 -5.89 -4.63
N LEU A 189 -9.32 -7.13 -4.19
CA LEU A 189 -10.41 -7.91 -3.62
C LEU A 189 -10.82 -7.40 -2.22
N GLU A 190 -9.88 -6.99 -1.36
CA GLU A 190 -10.19 -6.39 -0.07
C GLU A 190 -10.99 -5.09 -0.25
N LEU A 191 -10.47 -4.17 -1.08
CA LEU A 191 -11.13 -2.88 -1.33
C LEU A 191 -12.49 -3.07 -2.02
N GLY A 192 -12.55 -3.94 -3.05
CA GLY A 192 -13.80 -4.29 -3.69
C GLY A 192 -14.84 -4.84 -2.72
N THR A 193 -14.40 -5.70 -1.78
CA THR A 193 -15.28 -6.26 -0.74
C THR A 193 -15.81 -5.18 0.20
N VAL A 194 -14.98 -4.24 0.65
CA VAL A 194 -15.42 -3.12 1.50
C VAL A 194 -16.58 -2.39 0.84
N TRP A 195 -16.37 -1.91 -0.37
CA TRP A 195 -17.35 -1.06 -1.05
C TRP A 195 -18.59 -1.83 -1.50
N ALA A 196 -18.47 -3.11 -1.89
CA ALA A 196 -19.62 -3.95 -2.19
C ALA A 196 -20.50 -4.19 -0.95
N ARG A 197 -19.92 -4.46 0.21
CA ARG A 197 -20.64 -4.61 1.49
C ARG A 197 -21.40 -3.35 1.89
N LEU A 198 -20.87 -2.17 1.53
CA LEU A 198 -21.52 -0.88 1.77
C LEU A 198 -22.62 -0.53 0.75
N GLY A 199 -22.74 -1.29 -0.35
CA GLY A 199 -23.80 -1.14 -1.34
C GLY A 199 -23.35 -0.66 -2.73
N ALA A 200 -22.05 -0.54 -3.00
CA ALA A 200 -21.55 -0.28 -4.35
C ALA A 200 -21.72 -1.48 -5.27
N GLU A 201 -22.08 -1.25 -6.54
CA GLU A 201 -21.96 -2.26 -7.59
C GLU A 201 -20.49 -2.38 -7.98
N VAL A 202 -19.85 -3.52 -7.64
CA VAL A 202 -18.41 -3.74 -7.86
C VAL A 202 -18.18 -4.82 -8.91
N GLU A 203 -17.43 -4.47 -9.96
CA GLU A 203 -16.98 -5.40 -10.98
C GLU A 203 -15.45 -5.47 -11.00
N VAL A 204 -14.90 -6.67 -10.83
CA VAL A 204 -13.46 -6.97 -10.80
C VAL A 204 -13.03 -7.51 -12.15
N ILE A 205 -12.08 -6.85 -12.81
CA ILE A 205 -11.50 -7.25 -14.08
C ILE A 205 -10.11 -7.86 -13.81
N GLU A 206 -9.90 -9.07 -14.31
CA GLU A 206 -8.63 -9.79 -14.15
C GLU A 206 -8.16 -10.37 -15.47
N PHE A 207 -6.91 -10.11 -15.80
CA PHE A 207 -6.25 -10.62 -17.01
C PHE A 207 -6.11 -12.14 -16.99
N LEU A 208 -5.82 -12.70 -15.82
CA LEU A 208 -5.65 -14.14 -15.64
C LEU A 208 -7.01 -14.87 -15.54
N PRO A 209 -7.05 -16.20 -15.80
CA PRO A 209 -8.28 -16.99 -15.70
C PRO A 209 -8.73 -17.26 -14.26
N ARG A 210 -8.02 -16.74 -13.25
CA ARG A 210 -8.32 -16.92 -11.82
C ARG A 210 -7.96 -15.70 -11.01
N ILE A 211 -8.62 -15.52 -9.88
CA ILE A 211 -8.26 -14.53 -8.86
C ILE A 211 -7.08 -15.04 -8.01
N LEU A 212 -6.39 -14.14 -7.29
CA LEU A 212 -5.31 -14.45 -6.34
C LEU A 212 -4.25 -15.39 -6.94
N PRO A 213 -3.59 -15.03 -8.05
CA PRO A 213 -2.72 -15.93 -8.78
C PRO A 213 -1.55 -16.49 -7.97
N GLY A 214 -1.11 -15.79 -6.92
CA GLY A 214 -0.06 -16.23 -6.00
C GLY A 214 -0.50 -17.15 -4.87
N MET A 215 -1.82 -17.45 -4.76
CA MET A 215 -2.39 -18.26 -3.70
C MET A 215 -2.72 -19.67 -4.19
N ASP A 216 -2.94 -20.59 -3.24
CA ASP A 216 -3.44 -21.94 -3.55
C ASP A 216 -4.72 -21.87 -4.39
N ALA A 217 -4.83 -22.73 -5.42
CA ALA A 217 -5.91 -22.65 -6.40
C ALA A 217 -7.28 -23.03 -5.81
N GLU A 218 -7.33 -23.97 -4.86
CA GLU A 218 -8.57 -24.37 -4.19
C GLU A 218 -9.08 -23.26 -3.28
N ILE A 219 -8.18 -22.64 -2.52
CA ILE A 219 -8.50 -21.50 -1.65
C ILE A 219 -9.00 -20.33 -2.49
N ALA A 220 -8.32 -19.97 -3.59
CA ALA A 220 -8.76 -18.89 -4.49
C ALA A 220 -10.15 -19.16 -5.06
N LYS A 221 -10.46 -20.40 -5.49
CA LYS A 221 -11.77 -20.79 -5.99
C LYS A 221 -12.87 -20.68 -4.92
N LYS A 222 -12.59 -21.15 -3.70
CA LYS A 222 -13.54 -21.05 -2.56
C LYS A 222 -13.78 -19.58 -2.21
N PHE A 223 -12.72 -18.77 -2.15
CA PHE A 223 -12.85 -17.35 -1.88
C PHE A 223 -13.67 -16.63 -2.96
N MET A 224 -13.46 -16.92 -4.25
CA MET A 224 -14.26 -16.34 -5.33
C MET A 224 -15.75 -16.64 -5.14
N THR A 225 -16.09 -17.85 -4.71
CA THR A 225 -17.50 -18.21 -4.43
C THR A 225 -18.09 -17.37 -3.30
N ILE A 226 -17.31 -17.10 -2.25
CA ILE A 226 -17.71 -16.25 -1.13
C ILE A 226 -17.85 -14.80 -1.58
N ALA A 227 -16.87 -14.28 -2.32
CA ALA A 227 -16.88 -12.91 -2.82
C ALA A 227 -18.07 -12.62 -3.76
N LYS A 228 -18.44 -13.58 -4.63
CA LYS A 228 -19.66 -13.49 -5.46
C LYS A 228 -20.93 -13.41 -4.61
N LYS A 229 -21.02 -14.19 -3.52
CA LYS A 229 -22.15 -14.11 -2.58
C LYS A 229 -22.21 -12.78 -1.84
N GLN A 230 -21.09 -12.10 -1.70
CA GLN A 230 -20.99 -10.76 -1.12
C GLN A 230 -21.22 -9.63 -2.13
N GLY A 231 -21.59 -9.95 -3.38
CA GLY A 231 -21.96 -8.98 -4.38
C GLY A 231 -20.89 -8.61 -5.40
N LEU A 232 -19.67 -9.17 -5.33
CA LEU A 232 -18.64 -8.91 -6.32
C LEU A 232 -18.94 -9.64 -7.64
N LYS A 233 -18.86 -8.92 -8.75
CA LYS A 233 -18.87 -9.47 -10.11
C LYS A 233 -17.43 -9.64 -10.62
N PHE A 234 -17.20 -10.63 -11.48
CA PHE A 234 -15.86 -10.93 -11.97
C PHE A 234 -15.86 -11.09 -13.49
N ARG A 235 -14.95 -10.39 -14.17
CA ARG A 235 -14.53 -10.63 -15.56
C ARG A 235 -13.10 -11.15 -15.56
N LEU A 236 -12.95 -12.46 -15.59
CA LEU A 236 -11.65 -13.13 -15.70
C LEU A 236 -11.24 -13.27 -17.16
N SER A 237 -9.95 -13.58 -17.41
CA SER A 237 -9.38 -13.67 -18.76
C SER A 237 -9.69 -12.44 -19.61
N THR A 238 -9.62 -11.25 -19.00
CA THR A 238 -10.01 -9.99 -19.62
C THR A 238 -8.90 -8.96 -19.46
N ALA A 239 -8.42 -8.45 -20.57
CA ALA A 239 -7.41 -7.39 -20.63
C ALA A 239 -8.08 -6.01 -20.58
N VAL A 240 -7.54 -5.10 -19.79
CA VAL A 240 -7.87 -3.68 -19.83
C VAL A 240 -6.96 -3.01 -20.87
N LYS A 241 -7.57 -2.39 -21.89
CA LYS A 241 -6.87 -1.67 -22.97
C LYS A 241 -6.66 -0.21 -22.64
N SER A 242 -7.65 0.41 -22.05
CA SER A 242 -7.57 1.81 -21.63
C SER A 242 -8.56 2.10 -20.50
N ALA A 243 -8.24 3.12 -19.73
CA ALA A 243 -9.17 3.73 -18.79
C ALA A 243 -9.04 5.25 -18.91
N LYS A 244 -10.17 5.93 -19.03
CA LYS A 244 -10.21 7.38 -19.22
C LYS A 244 -11.18 8.01 -18.22
N ALA A 245 -10.68 9.00 -17.48
CA ALA A 245 -11.50 9.85 -16.63
C ALA A 245 -12.35 10.79 -17.50
N GLY A 246 -13.56 11.08 -17.03
CA GLY A 246 -14.51 12.02 -17.61
C GLY A 246 -15.18 12.85 -16.52
N ASP A 247 -16.08 13.76 -16.88
CA ASP A 247 -16.69 14.72 -15.93
C ASP A 247 -17.49 14.06 -14.80
N ALA A 248 -18.16 12.94 -15.11
CA ALA A 248 -19.08 12.26 -14.17
C ALA A 248 -18.59 10.87 -13.74
N GLY A 249 -17.33 10.51 -14.01
CA GLY A 249 -16.78 9.20 -13.72
C GLY A 249 -15.68 8.80 -14.70
N MET A 250 -15.68 7.52 -15.07
CA MET A 250 -14.68 6.98 -15.99
C MET A 250 -15.26 5.97 -16.97
N SER A 251 -14.54 5.72 -18.07
CA SER A 251 -14.79 4.62 -18.99
C SER A 251 -13.59 3.67 -19.01
N VAL A 252 -13.85 2.36 -19.08
CA VAL A 252 -12.84 1.31 -19.22
C VAL A 252 -13.13 0.53 -20.49
N THR A 253 -12.14 0.42 -21.37
CA THR A 253 -12.20 -0.45 -22.55
C THR A 253 -11.47 -1.74 -22.26
N VAL A 254 -12.15 -2.84 -22.48
CA VAL A 254 -11.66 -4.20 -22.20
C VAL A 254 -11.79 -5.10 -23.43
N CYS A 255 -11.01 -6.17 -23.48
CA CYS A 255 -11.17 -7.24 -24.47
C CYS A 255 -10.80 -8.58 -23.83
N PRO A 256 -11.15 -9.72 -24.44
CA PRO A 256 -10.61 -11.02 -24.01
C PRO A 256 -9.08 -11.00 -23.93
N ALA A 257 -8.48 -11.63 -22.93
CA ALA A 257 -7.03 -11.69 -22.78
C ALA A 257 -6.34 -12.39 -23.98
N SER A 258 -7.07 -13.25 -24.70
CA SER A 258 -6.63 -13.89 -25.95
C SER A 258 -6.74 -12.99 -27.19
N GLY A 259 -7.19 -11.75 -27.03
CA GLY A 259 -7.56 -10.85 -28.12
C GLY A 259 -9.00 -11.05 -28.59
N GLY A 260 -9.53 -10.10 -29.35
CA GLY A 260 -10.89 -10.11 -29.86
C GLY A 260 -11.57 -8.74 -29.72
N ASP A 261 -12.90 -8.75 -29.82
CA ASP A 261 -13.69 -7.53 -29.81
C ASP A 261 -13.58 -6.77 -28.47
N GLU A 262 -13.54 -5.46 -28.59
CA GLU A 262 -13.49 -4.56 -27.45
C GLU A 262 -14.90 -4.26 -26.92
N ASP A 263 -15.04 -4.19 -25.61
CA ASP A 263 -16.22 -3.76 -24.89
C ASP A 263 -15.86 -2.55 -24.02
N THR A 264 -16.76 -1.58 -23.89
CA THR A 264 -16.52 -0.40 -23.07
C THR A 264 -17.60 -0.28 -21.99
N MET A 265 -17.15 -0.16 -20.75
CA MET A 265 -18.01 0.00 -19.59
C MET A 265 -17.76 1.34 -18.90
N ALA A 266 -18.86 1.92 -18.37
CA ALA A 266 -18.79 3.12 -17.55
C ALA A 266 -18.88 2.77 -16.06
N ALA A 267 -18.14 3.53 -15.24
CA ALA A 267 -18.18 3.48 -13.79
C ALA A 267 -18.04 4.89 -13.19
N VAL A 268 -18.40 5.05 -11.91
CA VAL A 268 -18.15 6.29 -11.18
C VAL A 268 -16.67 6.41 -10.85
N VAL A 269 -16.05 5.27 -10.49
CA VAL A 269 -14.62 5.22 -10.12
C VAL A 269 -14.01 3.87 -10.52
N GLY A 270 -12.74 3.88 -10.86
CA GLY A 270 -11.91 2.69 -11.09
C GLY A 270 -10.74 2.63 -10.13
N VAL A 271 -10.52 1.45 -9.55
CA VAL A 271 -9.39 1.17 -8.67
C VAL A 271 -8.36 0.35 -9.42
N VAL A 272 -7.16 0.88 -9.59
CA VAL A 272 -6.03 0.18 -10.21
C VAL A 272 -5.23 -0.55 -9.13
N SER A 273 -5.26 -1.88 -9.16
CA SER A 273 -4.61 -2.75 -8.17
C SER A 273 -3.86 -3.93 -8.80
N VAL A 274 -3.06 -3.61 -9.82
CA VAL A 274 -2.33 -4.58 -10.66
C VAL A 274 -0.94 -4.94 -10.13
N GLY A 275 -0.64 -4.60 -8.90
CA GLY A 275 0.62 -4.89 -8.24
C GLY A 275 1.30 -3.65 -7.66
N ARG A 276 2.55 -3.83 -7.27
CA ARG A 276 3.40 -2.79 -6.69
C ARG A 276 4.79 -2.88 -7.32
N HIS A 277 5.51 -1.77 -7.33
CA HIS A 277 6.91 -1.70 -7.76
C HIS A 277 7.78 -1.08 -6.65
N PRO A 278 9.07 -1.45 -6.55
CA PRO A 278 9.96 -0.96 -5.53
C PRO A 278 10.15 0.56 -5.62
N ALA A 279 10.23 1.22 -4.46
CA ALA A 279 10.43 2.67 -4.36
C ALA A 279 11.92 3.00 -4.33
N THR A 280 12.57 2.94 -5.49
CA THR A 280 14.02 3.13 -5.67
C THR A 280 14.38 4.46 -6.31
N ASP A 281 13.40 5.18 -6.86
CA ASP A 281 13.61 6.44 -7.55
C ASP A 281 14.13 7.54 -6.62
N GLY A 282 15.08 8.33 -7.10
CA GLY A 282 15.63 9.49 -6.39
C GLY A 282 16.59 9.15 -5.24
N LEU A 283 16.83 7.88 -4.97
CA LEU A 283 17.74 7.44 -3.87
C LEU A 283 19.22 7.59 -4.21
N GLY A 284 19.59 7.89 -5.46
CA GLY A 284 21.00 8.02 -5.87
C GLY A 284 21.72 6.68 -6.03
N LEU A 285 21.00 5.56 -6.17
CA LEU A 285 21.56 4.20 -6.24
C LEU A 285 22.53 4.00 -7.40
N GLU A 286 22.19 4.52 -8.58
CA GLU A 286 23.05 4.46 -9.77
C GLU A 286 24.38 5.21 -9.54
N ARG A 287 24.29 6.36 -8.86
CA ARG A 287 25.45 7.21 -8.56
C ARG A 287 26.50 6.51 -7.70
N ILE A 288 26.04 5.69 -6.75
CA ILE A 288 26.92 4.94 -5.85
C ILE A 288 27.21 3.52 -6.34
N GLY A 289 26.63 3.09 -7.47
CA GLY A 289 26.90 1.80 -8.10
C GLY A 289 26.17 0.60 -7.48
N VAL A 290 25.01 0.82 -6.85
CA VAL A 290 24.18 -0.28 -6.33
C VAL A 290 23.64 -1.13 -7.47
N THR A 291 23.81 -2.44 -7.37
CA THR A 291 23.30 -3.41 -8.36
C THR A 291 21.80 -3.58 -8.22
N MET A 292 21.09 -3.47 -9.35
CA MET A 292 19.64 -3.66 -9.43
C MET A 292 19.29 -4.97 -10.13
N THR A 293 18.20 -5.59 -9.72
CA THR A 293 17.64 -6.74 -10.44
C THR A 293 16.86 -6.29 -11.70
N PRO A 294 16.59 -7.20 -12.67
CA PRO A 294 15.77 -6.86 -13.84
C PRO A 294 14.35 -6.36 -13.51
N ARG A 295 13.85 -6.64 -12.30
CA ARG A 295 12.55 -6.17 -11.80
C ARG A 295 12.62 -4.80 -11.11
N GLY A 296 13.77 -4.13 -11.13
CA GLY A 296 13.98 -2.84 -10.48
C GLY A 296 14.12 -2.92 -8.94
N CYS A 297 14.32 -4.11 -8.38
CA CYS A 297 14.62 -4.28 -6.97
C CYS A 297 16.13 -4.10 -6.72
N ILE A 298 16.49 -3.70 -5.49
CA ILE A 298 17.88 -3.68 -5.05
C ILE A 298 18.35 -5.13 -4.84
N ALA A 299 19.47 -5.50 -5.47
CA ALA A 299 20.10 -6.80 -5.25
C ALA A 299 20.84 -6.81 -3.91
N VAL A 300 20.61 -7.84 -3.10
CA VAL A 300 21.26 -8.01 -1.79
C VAL A 300 21.76 -9.43 -1.60
N ASP A 301 22.74 -9.59 -0.71
CA ASP A 301 23.24 -10.89 -0.27
C ASP A 301 22.35 -11.51 0.86
N ALA A 302 22.81 -12.62 1.44
CA ALA A 302 22.11 -13.30 2.54
C ALA A 302 22.07 -12.48 3.85
N ARG A 303 22.88 -11.42 3.98
CA ARG A 303 22.91 -10.49 5.10
C ARG A 303 22.14 -9.20 4.82
N PHE A 304 21.43 -9.14 3.69
CA PHE A 304 20.74 -7.95 3.16
C PHE A 304 21.70 -6.80 2.80
N GLU A 305 22.99 -7.06 2.62
CA GLU A 305 23.96 -6.08 2.15
C GLU A 305 23.88 -5.96 0.64
N THR A 306 23.95 -4.74 0.12
CA THR A 306 23.95 -4.46 -1.32
C THR A 306 25.33 -4.73 -1.92
N SER A 307 25.54 -4.39 -3.20
CA SER A 307 26.88 -4.41 -3.81
C SER A 307 27.83 -3.35 -3.24
N ILE A 308 27.37 -2.48 -2.35
CA ILE A 308 28.14 -1.41 -1.72
C ILE A 308 28.27 -1.75 -0.23
N GLU A 309 29.53 -1.79 0.26
CA GLU A 309 29.85 -2.06 1.65
C GLU A 309 29.11 -1.08 2.59
N ASP A 310 28.59 -1.61 3.72
CA ASP A 310 27.83 -0.87 4.72
C ASP A 310 26.52 -0.22 4.21
N VAL A 311 26.03 -0.63 3.04
CA VAL A 311 24.71 -0.24 2.52
C VAL A 311 23.82 -1.46 2.41
N TYR A 312 22.75 -1.48 3.19
CA TYR A 312 21.78 -2.57 3.31
C TYR A 312 20.44 -2.18 2.69
N ALA A 313 19.64 -3.17 2.27
CA ALA A 313 18.27 -2.94 1.82
C ALA A 313 17.33 -4.04 2.30
N ILE A 314 16.14 -3.66 2.75
CA ILE A 314 15.11 -4.58 3.28
C ILE A 314 13.70 -4.22 2.80
N GLY A 315 12.77 -5.16 2.97
CA GLY A 315 11.35 -4.94 2.67
C GLY A 315 11.05 -4.99 1.17
N ASP A 316 10.11 -4.15 0.73
CA ASP A 316 9.57 -4.20 -0.65
C ASP A 316 10.57 -3.71 -1.72
N VAL A 317 11.66 -3.06 -1.35
CA VAL A 317 12.69 -2.61 -2.30
C VAL A 317 13.61 -3.73 -2.79
N ILE A 318 13.59 -4.89 -2.13
CA ILE A 318 14.34 -6.09 -2.51
C ILE A 318 13.40 -7.18 -3.06
N ASP A 319 13.96 -8.19 -3.70
CA ASP A 319 13.20 -9.32 -4.22
C ASP A 319 12.47 -10.10 -3.11
N GLY A 320 11.26 -10.58 -3.43
CA GLY A 320 10.42 -11.37 -2.56
C GLY A 320 8.99 -10.84 -2.46
N PRO A 321 8.14 -11.42 -1.60
CA PRO A 321 6.78 -10.93 -1.40
C PRO A 321 6.78 -9.56 -0.73
N MET A 322 6.01 -8.63 -1.31
CA MET A 322 5.83 -7.28 -0.76
C MET A 322 4.82 -7.30 0.40
N LEU A 323 5.28 -7.76 1.55
CA LEU A 323 4.48 -7.94 2.77
C LEU A 323 5.18 -7.27 3.96
N ALA A 324 4.40 -6.56 4.79
CA ALA A 324 4.90 -5.88 5.97
C ALA A 324 5.67 -6.83 6.90
N HIS A 325 5.13 -8.02 7.18
CA HIS A 325 5.77 -9.03 8.04
C HIS A 325 7.07 -9.60 7.50
N LYS A 326 7.28 -9.57 6.16
CA LYS A 326 8.58 -9.95 5.61
C LYS A 326 9.64 -8.88 5.85
N ALA A 327 9.22 -7.62 5.93
CA ALA A 327 10.13 -6.49 6.11
C ALA A 327 10.59 -6.34 7.57
N GLU A 328 9.81 -6.83 8.54
CA GLU A 328 10.12 -6.86 9.97
C GLU A 328 11.12 -7.97 10.31
#